data_7cc37bde4b7c53ea71c5468e67e8ba98
#
_entry.id   7cc37bde4b7c53ea71c5468e67e8ba98
#
_cell.length_a   1.000
_cell.length_b   1.000
_cell.length_c   1.000
_cell.angle_alpha   90.00
_cell.angle_beta   90.00
_cell.angle_gamma   90.00
#
_symmetry.space_group_name_H-M   'P 1'
#
loop_
_entity.id
_entity.type
_entity.pdbx_description
1 polymer ?
#
loop_
_entity_poly.entity_id
_entity_poly.type
_entity_poly.pdbx_seq_one_letter_code
_entity_poly.pdbx_strand_id
1 'polypeptide(L)'
;MPNSPDSRVRHRVLAMATVVAFLMYLDRICLANILTSDSFKAQVKLEGWQLDWIKGAFFWAYALFQVPAGWLSDRFGARVLITIYIAAWSIFTAATSLATGFVGLMLARLLCGLAEAGYYPAGSGMMTRWAHGSARGFSSSLISWGGRVGGATAPLLTAWLILAFGDWRAAGWIYGGFGLAVAAAFWLVFRDHPRQHPGCSEAEIRLLAEGRGEFLPTREPPRRFPWADAMSSGNLWLANSVQFFTNIGWAFLILSLPDYLREVIGLSERDSGMVSTVALTIGILSLPLGGLCTDWICRRHGRRMGRMLPMALSKFVAAALYLLALQLKSPVALAVVFGLVAFWADLGLPAMWTTMQDISGKHQAQLFGWGNMWGNLGAAIMPLLFNKVLVVYDHNQDRHEGVWLCAAAFVLAGLCALAVDATKPVSREPGAAA
;
A
#
# COMPACT_ATOMS: atom_id res chain seq x y z
N MET A 1 13.06 -15.94 37.52
CA MET A 1 12.45 -14.81 38.20
C MET A 1 11.04 -14.67 37.68
N PRO A 2 9.99 -14.93 38.44
CA PRO A 2 8.62 -14.69 38.02
C PRO A 2 8.32 -13.20 38.26
N ASN A 3 7.61 -12.58 37.34
CA ASN A 3 7.07 -11.24 37.35
C ASN A 3 7.96 -10.07 36.90
N SER A 4 8.57 -10.13 35.71
CA SER A 4 8.78 -8.89 35.00
C SER A 4 7.43 -8.42 34.46
N PRO A 5 7.03 -7.12 34.63
CA PRO A 5 5.78 -6.63 34.08
C PRO A 5 5.74 -6.86 32.57
N ASP A 6 4.57 -7.25 32.06
CA ASP A 6 4.36 -7.58 30.65
C ASP A 6 4.67 -6.34 29.82
N SER A 7 5.82 -6.31 29.14
CA SER A 7 6.21 -5.16 28.32
C SER A 7 5.31 -5.09 27.09
N ARG A 8 5.11 -3.87 26.56
CA ARG A 8 4.26 -3.61 25.39
C ARG A 8 5.05 -2.97 24.25
N VAL A 9 6.30 -3.40 24.09
CA VAL A 9 7.21 -2.86 23.06
C VAL A 9 6.66 -3.11 21.64
N ARG A 10 6.03 -4.26 21.39
CA ARG A 10 5.37 -4.57 20.12
C ARG A 10 4.38 -3.48 19.68
N HIS A 11 3.64 -2.89 20.62
CA HIS A 11 2.68 -1.82 20.29
C HIS A 11 3.39 -0.51 19.92
N ARG A 12 4.53 -0.20 20.55
CA ARG A 12 5.34 0.97 20.18
C ARG A 12 5.95 0.81 18.80
N VAL A 13 6.43 -0.40 18.47
CA VAL A 13 6.94 -0.72 17.13
C VAL A 13 5.83 -0.61 16.09
N LEU A 14 4.64 -1.12 16.37
CA LEU A 14 3.49 -1.02 15.48
C LEU A 14 3.04 0.44 15.28
N ALA A 15 2.96 1.22 16.37
CA ALA A 15 2.61 2.65 16.29
C ALA A 15 3.64 3.42 15.44
N MET A 16 4.94 3.17 15.64
CA MET A 16 6.00 3.79 14.85
C MET A 16 5.88 3.41 13.36
N ALA A 17 5.62 2.14 13.04
CA ALA A 17 5.40 1.71 11.67
C ALA A 17 4.17 2.39 11.04
N THR A 18 3.10 2.58 11.81
CA THR A 18 1.90 3.30 11.38
C THR A 18 2.21 4.77 11.09
N VAL A 19 3.02 5.44 11.93
CA VAL A 19 3.47 6.83 11.71
C VAL A 19 4.34 6.91 10.45
N VAL A 20 5.22 5.96 10.22
CA VAL A 20 6.06 5.93 8.99
C VAL A 20 5.19 5.75 7.75
N ALA A 21 4.17 4.89 7.79
CA ALA A 21 3.25 4.73 6.68
C ALA A 21 2.41 6.00 6.42
N PHE A 22 1.97 6.68 7.49
CA PHE A 22 1.30 7.97 7.41
C PHE A 22 2.18 9.01 6.70
N LEU A 23 3.42 9.19 7.15
CA LEU A 23 4.38 10.11 6.56
C LEU A 23 4.62 9.78 5.07
N MET A 24 4.86 8.52 4.74
CA MET A 24 5.12 8.08 3.38
C MET A 24 4.00 8.48 2.42
N TYR A 25 2.74 8.30 2.80
CA TYR A 25 1.61 8.69 1.96
C TYR A 25 1.39 10.21 1.92
N LEU A 26 1.68 10.90 3.01
CA LEU A 26 1.67 12.35 3.07
C LEU A 26 2.68 12.94 2.08
N ASP A 27 3.91 12.46 2.08
CA ASP A 27 4.99 12.88 1.17
C ASP A 27 4.68 12.52 -0.30
N ARG A 28 4.05 11.37 -0.53
CA ARG A 28 3.65 10.92 -1.86
C ARG A 28 2.61 11.82 -2.51
N ILE A 29 1.62 12.25 -1.73
CA ILE A 29 0.45 12.98 -2.23
C ILE A 29 0.66 14.50 -2.22
N CYS A 30 1.54 15.03 -1.35
CA CYS A 30 1.78 16.47 -1.24
C CYS A 30 2.16 17.11 -2.58
N LEU A 31 2.92 16.41 -3.43
CA LEU A 31 3.34 16.97 -4.72
C LEU A 31 2.16 17.26 -5.65
N ALA A 32 1.12 16.42 -5.67
CA ALA A 32 -0.05 16.69 -6.49
C ALA A 32 -0.68 18.04 -6.16
N ASN A 33 -0.71 18.40 -4.87
CA ASN A 33 -1.22 19.69 -4.39
C ASN A 33 -0.24 20.83 -4.67
N ILE A 34 1.06 20.60 -4.55
CA ILE A 34 2.10 21.57 -4.91
C ILE A 34 1.98 21.95 -6.39
N LEU A 35 1.89 20.98 -7.31
CA LEU A 35 1.83 21.19 -8.75
C LEU A 35 0.57 21.96 -9.20
N THR A 36 -0.50 21.92 -8.41
CA THR A 36 -1.75 22.65 -8.70
C THR A 36 -1.81 24.05 -8.07
N SER A 37 -0.91 24.37 -7.13
CA SER A 37 -0.92 25.63 -6.40
C SER A 37 -0.52 26.82 -7.28
N ASP A 38 -1.12 27.98 -7.01
CA ASP A 38 -0.84 29.23 -7.75
C ASP A 38 0.61 29.68 -7.55
N SER A 39 1.18 29.52 -6.33
CA SER A 39 2.56 29.86 -6.03
C SER A 39 3.56 29.03 -6.85
N PHE A 40 3.25 27.73 -7.10
CA PHE A 40 4.07 26.89 -7.97
C PHE A 40 3.95 27.31 -9.44
N LYS A 41 2.74 27.46 -9.96
CA LYS A 41 2.50 27.84 -11.37
C LYS A 41 3.10 29.19 -11.73
N ALA A 42 3.14 30.12 -10.77
CA ALA A 42 3.76 31.43 -10.98
C ALA A 42 5.28 31.35 -11.09
N GLN A 43 5.92 30.42 -10.38
CA GLN A 43 7.39 30.32 -10.30
C GLN A 43 7.96 29.28 -11.26
N VAL A 44 7.25 28.18 -11.54
CA VAL A 44 7.72 27.07 -12.35
C VAL A 44 6.74 26.86 -13.51
N LYS A 45 7.16 27.29 -14.69
CA LYS A 45 6.37 27.12 -15.91
C LYS A 45 6.66 25.76 -16.52
N LEU A 46 5.67 24.86 -16.50
CA LEU A 46 5.75 23.51 -17.07
C LEU A 46 4.60 23.31 -18.06
N GLU A 47 4.87 22.56 -19.11
CA GLU A 47 3.86 22.07 -20.04
C GLU A 47 3.10 20.86 -19.47
N GLY A 48 1.89 20.60 -19.98
CA GLY A 48 1.04 19.52 -19.49
C GLY A 48 1.73 18.16 -19.51
N TRP A 49 2.39 17.81 -20.61
CA TRP A 49 3.13 16.55 -20.73
C TRP A 49 4.27 16.40 -19.69
N GLN A 50 4.93 17.50 -19.32
CA GLN A 50 5.99 17.51 -18.29
C GLN A 50 5.40 17.19 -16.90
N LEU A 51 4.21 17.75 -16.60
CA LEU A 51 3.50 17.45 -15.35
C LEU A 51 3.11 15.97 -15.26
N ASP A 52 2.65 15.38 -16.37
CA ASP A 52 2.27 13.97 -16.41
C ASP A 52 3.49 13.05 -16.22
N TRP A 53 4.63 13.38 -16.84
CA TRP A 53 5.86 12.65 -16.61
C TRP A 53 6.36 12.76 -15.16
N ILE A 54 6.31 13.93 -14.54
CA ILE A 54 6.67 14.12 -13.13
C ILE A 54 5.79 13.27 -12.21
N LYS A 55 4.47 13.25 -12.44
CA LYS A 55 3.53 12.41 -11.68
C LYS A 55 3.81 10.93 -11.87
N GLY A 56 4.06 10.50 -13.11
CA GLY A 56 4.32 9.10 -13.47
C GLY A 56 5.68 8.58 -12.98
N ALA A 57 6.70 9.42 -12.97
CA ALA A 57 8.08 9.05 -12.64
C ALA A 57 8.22 8.33 -11.29
N PHE A 58 7.51 8.82 -10.29
CA PHE A 58 7.45 8.20 -8.97
C PHE A 58 7.00 6.73 -9.03
N PHE A 59 5.88 6.47 -9.70
CA PHE A 59 5.28 5.14 -9.75
C PHE A 59 6.13 4.14 -10.51
N TRP A 60 6.80 4.57 -11.59
CA TRP A 60 7.73 3.72 -12.33
C TRP A 60 8.93 3.33 -11.46
N ALA A 61 9.59 4.29 -10.82
CA ALA A 61 10.72 4.02 -9.95
C ALA A 61 10.29 3.16 -8.75
N TYR A 62 9.16 3.47 -8.14
CA TYR A 62 8.57 2.73 -7.02
C TYR A 62 8.29 1.27 -7.41
N ALA A 63 7.63 1.00 -8.53
CA ALA A 63 7.30 -0.35 -8.97
C ALA A 63 8.56 -1.18 -9.25
N LEU A 64 9.49 -0.65 -10.04
CA LEU A 64 10.68 -1.39 -10.45
C LEU A 64 11.65 -1.70 -9.31
N PHE A 65 11.72 -0.83 -8.29
CA PHE A 65 12.69 -0.99 -7.20
C PHE A 65 12.18 -1.81 -6.02
N GLN A 66 10.93 -2.27 -6.01
CA GLN A 66 10.33 -3.07 -4.93
C GLN A 66 11.15 -4.34 -4.61
N VAL A 67 11.51 -5.12 -5.63
CA VAL A 67 12.24 -6.37 -5.46
C VAL A 67 13.70 -6.14 -5.01
N PRO A 68 14.49 -5.26 -5.67
CA PRO A 68 15.81 -4.89 -5.18
C PRO A 68 15.81 -4.37 -3.74
N ALA A 69 14.88 -3.49 -3.39
CA ALA A 69 14.76 -2.94 -2.05
C ALA A 69 14.37 -4.00 -1.01
N GLY A 70 13.50 -4.94 -1.37
CA GLY A 70 13.16 -6.10 -0.55
C GLY A 70 14.38 -6.98 -0.30
N TRP A 71 15.17 -7.27 -1.33
CA TRP A 71 16.42 -8.03 -1.21
C TRP A 71 17.43 -7.36 -0.27
N LEU A 72 17.62 -6.04 -0.41
CA LEU A 72 18.47 -5.28 0.49
C LEU A 72 17.99 -5.43 1.94
N SER A 73 16.68 -5.35 2.17
CA SER A 73 16.09 -5.46 3.52
C SER A 73 16.24 -6.85 4.12
N ASP A 74 16.06 -7.90 3.34
CA ASP A 74 16.30 -9.29 3.80
C ASP A 74 17.77 -9.54 4.12
N ARG A 75 18.71 -8.85 3.44
CA ARG A 75 20.15 -9.00 3.62
C ARG A 75 20.71 -8.17 4.79
N PHE A 76 20.32 -6.90 4.89
CA PHE A 76 20.92 -5.94 5.84
C PHE A 76 20.06 -5.67 7.07
N GLY A 77 18.84 -6.19 7.10
CA GLY A 77 17.89 -6.00 8.18
C GLY A 77 16.96 -4.79 7.96
N ALA A 78 15.76 -4.92 8.53
CA ALA A 78 14.71 -3.92 8.37
C ALA A 78 15.05 -2.59 9.08
N ARG A 79 15.75 -2.65 10.23
CA ARG A 79 16.12 -1.45 10.99
C ARG A 79 16.95 -0.48 10.17
N VAL A 80 18.03 -0.98 9.61
CA VAL A 80 18.97 -0.16 8.81
C VAL A 80 18.27 0.36 7.55
N LEU A 81 17.63 -0.54 6.80
CA LEU A 81 17.07 -0.18 5.51
C LEU A 81 15.85 0.73 5.61
N ILE A 82 14.92 0.47 6.54
CA ILE A 82 13.76 1.36 6.72
C ILE A 82 14.24 2.76 7.15
N THR A 83 15.22 2.86 8.06
CA THR A 83 15.78 4.16 8.45
C THR A 83 16.39 4.89 7.25
N ILE A 84 17.19 4.18 6.42
CA ILE A 84 17.79 4.77 5.20
C ILE A 84 16.69 5.19 4.22
N TYR A 85 15.66 4.37 4.01
CA TYR A 85 14.55 4.69 3.13
C TYR A 85 13.80 5.94 3.59
N ILE A 86 13.44 6.02 4.90
CA ILE A 86 12.79 7.22 5.44
C ILE A 86 13.67 8.45 5.25
N ALA A 87 14.93 8.39 5.61
CA ALA A 87 15.85 9.51 5.47
C ALA A 87 16.01 9.93 4.00
N ALA A 88 16.18 8.96 3.09
CA ALA A 88 16.38 9.22 1.67
C ALA A 88 15.14 9.87 1.04
N TRP A 89 13.94 9.30 1.20
CA TRP A 89 12.76 9.94 0.61
C TRP A 89 12.46 11.30 1.23
N SER A 90 12.73 11.51 2.53
CA SER A 90 12.58 12.80 3.18
C SER A 90 13.54 13.87 2.63
N ILE A 91 14.79 13.48 2.37
CA ILE A 91 15.76 14.34 1.69
C ILE A 91 15.28 14.68 0.27
N PHE A 92 14.76 13.71 -0.50
CA PHE A 92 14.29 13.96 -1.85
C PHE A 92 12.97 14.75 -1.87
N THR A 93 12.11 14.59 -0.85
CA THR A 93 10.95 15.47 -0.67
C THR A 93 11.37 16.91 -0.40
N ALA A 94 12.36 17.13 0.49
CA ALA A 94 12.95 18.45 0.69
C ALA A 94 13.63 18.99 -0.56
N ALA A 95 14.37 18.16 -1.30
CA ALA A 95 15.03 18.52 -2.54
C ALA A 95 14.06 18.95 -3.65
N THR A 96 12.81 18.48 -3.63
CA THR A 96 11.76 18.99 -4.51
C THR A 96 11.60 20.50 -4.38
N SER A 97 11.77 21.07 -3.17
CA SER A 97 11.70 22.52 -2.93
C SER A 97 12.85 23.33 -3.54
N LEU A 98 13.94 22.69 -3.92
CA LEU A 98 15.06 23.31 -4.64
C LEU A 98 14.89 23.32 -6.15
N ALA A 99 13.93 22.54 -6.66
CA ALA A 99 13.73 22.39 -8.09
C ALA A 99 13.15 23.67 -8.71
N THR A 100 13.76 24.09 -9.83
CA THR A 100 13.37 25.29 -10.59
C THR A 100 12.74 24.95 -11.94
N GLY A 101 12.67 23.67 -12.32
CA GLY A 101 12.16 23.22 -13.61
C GLY A 101 11.96 21.72 -13.71
N PHE A 102 11.63 21.26 -14.91
CA PHE A 102 11.23 19.87 -15.21
C PHE A 102 12.26 18.84 -14.73
N VAL A 103 13.53 19.00 -15.10
CA VAL A 103 14.57 17.99 -14.80
C VAL A 103 14.76 17.79 -13.29
N GLY A 104 14.82 18.89 -12.52
CA GLY A 104 14.98 18.83 -11.06
C GLY A 104 13.80 18.12 -10.38
N LEU A 105 12.57 18.46 -10.78
CA LEU A 105 11.36 17.80 -10.27
C LEU A 105 11.29 16.33 -10.67
N MET A 106 11.63 16.01 -11.90
CA MET A 106 11.66 14.65 -12.42
C MET A 106 12.64 13.77 -11.63
N LEU A 107 13.87 14.26 -11.42
CA LEU A 107 14.89 13.54 -10.64
C LEU A 107 14.46 13.37 -9.19
N ALA A 108 13.95 14.41 -8.55
CA ALA A 108 13.44 14.32 -7.17
C ALA A 108 12.35 13.26 -7.05
N ARG A 109 11.41 13.18 -8.02
CA ARG A 109 10.32 12.18 -8.02
C ARG A 109 10.80 10.76 -8.27
N LEU A 110 11.72 10.55 -9.21
CA LEU A 110 12.33 9.24 -9.44
C LEU A 110 13.05 8.75 -8.17
N LEU A 111 13.84 9.60 -7.54
CA LEU A 111 14.59 9.27 -6.33
C LEU A 111 13.67 9.06 -5.11
N CYS A 112 12.60 9.85 -4.97
CA CYS A 112 11.55 9.60 -3.97
C CYS A 112 10.90 8.23 -4.17
N GLY A 113 10.47 7.91 -5.40
CA GLY A 113 9.84 6.63 -5.72
C GLY A 113 10.75 5.44 -5.44
N LEU A 114 12.02 5.56 -5.80
CA LEU A 114 13.05 4.56 -5.50
C LEU A 114 13.24 4.37 -3.99
N ALA A 115 13.34 5.45 -3.22
CA ALA A 115 13.54 5.40 -1.78
C ALA A 115 12.31 4.86 -1.03
N GLU A 116 11.09 5.22 -1.43
CA GLU A 116 9.88 4.70 -0.80
C GLU A 116 9.60 3.22 -1.10
N ALA A 117 10.11 2.69 -2.23
CA ALA A 117 9.81 1.34 -2.70
C ALA A 117 10.14 0.24 -1.68
N GLY A 118 11.11 0.47 -0.81
CA GLY A 118 11.57 -0.52 0.16
C GLY A 118 10.77 -0.60 1.46
N TYR A 119 9.95 0.39 1.77
CA TYR A 119 9.29 0.43 3.07
C TYR A 119 8.31 -0.74 3.30
N TYR A 120 7.37 -0.99 2.41
CA TYR A 120 6.41 -2.08 2.57
C TYR A 120 7.05 -3.47 2.51
N PRO A 121 7.99 -3.76 1.60
CA PRO A 121 8.75 -5.00 1.63
C PRO A 121 9.47 -5.23 2.96
N ALA A 122 10.25 -4.26 3.44
CA ALA A 122 10.95 -4.34 4.72
C ALA A 122 9.98 -4.43 5.92
N GLY A 123 8.89 -3.67 5.87
CA GLY A 123 7.81 -3.69 6.85
C GLY A 123 7.11 -5.04 6.96
N SER A 124 6.97 -5.78 5.86
CA SER A 124 6.46 -7.16 5.87
C SER A 124 7.34 -8.06 6.75
N GLY A 125 8.67 -8.03 6.55
CA GLY A 125 9.63 -8.77 7.38
C GLY A 125 9.64 -8.30 8.84
N MET A 126 9.42 -7.02 9.10
CA MET A 126 9.25 -6.49 10.45
C MET A 126 8.00 -7.06 11.11
N MET A 127 6.85 -7.06 10.43
CA MET A 127 5.58 -7.55 10.97
C MET A 127 5.62 -9.01 11.35
N THR A 128 6.32 -9.86 10.60
CA THR A 128 6.46 -11.28 10.94
C THR A 128 7.23 -11.48 12.24
N ARG A 129 8.05 -10.54 12.67
CA ARG A 129 8.85 -10.62 13.91
C ARG A 129 8.19 -9.97 15.12
N TRP A 130 7.44 -8.88 14.90
CA TRP A 130 6.89 -8.06 15.98
C TRP A 130 5.37 -8.20 16.17
N ALA A 131 4.67 -8.90 15.27
CA ALA A 131 3.27 -9.23 15.44
C ALA A 131 3.09 -10.71 15.81
N HIS A 132 2.26 -10.98 16.82
CA HIS A 132 1.83 -12.35 17.12
C HIS A 132 1.05 -12.92 15.93
N GLY A 133 1.21 -14.21 15.63
CA GLY A 133 0.60 -14.85 14.45
C GLY A 133 -0.91 -14.68 14.36
N SER A 134 -1.61 -14.69 15.51
CA SER A 134 -3.07 -14.51 15.58
C SER A 134 -3.55 -13.05 15.49
N ALA A 135 -2.63 -12.06 15.46
CA ALA A 135 -2.92 -10.63 15.36
C ALA A 135 -2.19 -9.97 14.17
N ARG A 136 -1.65 -10.77 13.26
CA ARG A 136 -0.83 -10.29 12.15
C ARG A 136 -1.67 -9.53 11.12
N GLY A 137 -2.92 -9.97 10.89
CA GLY A 137 -3.87 -9.28 10.03
C GLY A 137 -4.19 -7.88 10.54
N PHE A 138 -4.54 -7.77 11.83
CA PHE A 138 -4.82 -6.49 12.46
C PHE A 138 -3.57 -5.57 12.48
N SER A 139 -2.40 -6.10 12.81
CA SER A 139 -1.16 -5.32 12.82
C SER A 139 -0.81 -4.77 11.43
N SER A 140 -0.94 -5.58 10.38
CA SER A 140 -0.72 -5.14 9.00
C SER A 140 -1.76 -4.11 8.56
N SER A 141 -3.00 -4.25 8.98
CA SER A 141 -4.07 -3.31 8.65
C SER A 141 -3.87 -1.93 9.28
N LEU A 142 -3.33 -1.85 10.50
CA LEU A 142 -3.03 -0.56 11.15
C LEU A 142 -1.96 0.24 10.39
N ILE A 143 -0.94 -0.44 9.86
CA ILE A 143 0.07 0.21 9.03
C ILE A 143 -0.57 0.76 7.75
N SER A 144 -1.38 -0.05 7.06
CA SER A 144 -2.10 0.39 5.85
C SER A 144 -3.05 1.55 6.15
N TRP A 145 -3.75 1.47 7.29
CA TRP A 145 -4.65 2.52 7.77
C TRP A 145 -3.90 3.85 7.99
N GLY A 146 -2.71 3.81 8.63
CA GLY A 146 -1.85 4.98 8.77
C GLY A 146 -1.54 5.63 7.42
N GLY A 147 -1.20 4.83 6.41
CA GLY A 147 -0.98 5.32 5.05
C GLY A 147 -2.23 5.97 4.44
N ARG A 148 -3.42 5.35 4.57
CA ARG A 148 -4.66 5.93 4.06
C ARG A 148 -4.99 7.28 4.73
N VAL A 149 -4.83 7.36 6.07
CA VAL A 149 -5.05 8.61 6.81
C VAL A 149 -4.03 9.68 6.37
N GLY A 150 -2.74 9.31 6.20
CA GLY A 150 -1.71 10.22 5.68
C GLY A 150 -2.08 10.78 4.31
N GLY A 151 -2.51 9.91 3.41
CA GLY A 151 -2.96 10.30 2.07
C GLY A 151 -4.19 11.22 2.08
N ALA A 152 -5.17 10.95 2.95
CA ALA A 152 -6.38 11.77 3.07
C ALA A 152 -6.10 13.14 3.72
N THR A 153 -5.12 13.23 4.61
CA THR A 153 -4.76 14.51 5.25
C THR A 153 -3.81 15.36 4.42
N ALA A 154 -3.05 14.75 3.49
CA ALA A 154 -2.04 15.44 2.70
C ALA A 154 -2.57 16.68 1.94
N PRO A 155 -3.73 16.65 1.25
CA PRO A 155 -4.22 17.82 0.53
C PRO A 155 -4.46 19.02 1.45
N LEU A 156 -5.16 18.80 2.57
CA LEU A 156 -5.50 19.86 3.52
C LEU A 156 -4.26 20.45 4.17
N LEU A 157 -3.36 19.60 4.64
CA LEU A 157 -2.13 20.01 5.32
C LEU A 157 -1.19 20.74 4.35
N THR A 158 -1.03 20.25 3.12
CA THR A 158 -0.19 20.88 2.12
C THR A 158 -0.75 22.25 1.72
N ALA A 159 -2.06 22.36 1.47
CA ALA A 159 -2.71 23.63 1.16
C ALA A 159 -2.55 24.65 2.31
N TRP A 160 -2.73 24.20 3.56
CA TRP A 160 -2.53 25.03 4.73
C TRP A 160 -1.10 25.55 4.84
N LEU A 161 -0.09 24.70 4.63
CA LEU A 161 1.32 25.10 4.64
C LEU A 161 1.63 26.11 3.56
N ILE A 162 1.15 25.91 2.33
CA ILE A 162 1.35 26.84 1.21
C ILE A 162 0.74 28.20 1.53
N LEU A 163 -0.47 28.22 2.08
CA LEU A 163 -1.14 29.47 2.47
C LEU A 163 -0.44 30.19 3.64
N ALA A 164 -0.02 29.42 4.67
CA ALA A 164 0.61 29.98 5.87
C ALA A 164 1.98 30.62 5.58
N PHE A 165 2.75 30.06 4.66
CA PHE A 165 4.09 30.53 4.32
C PHE A 165 4.17 31.34 3.00
N GLY A 166 3.09 31.36 2.22
CA GLY A 166 3.04 32.07 0.94
C GLY A 166 3.87 31.44 -0.19
N ASP A 167 4.51 30.29 0.06
CA ASP A 167 5.39 29.60 -0.90
C ASP A 167 5.20 28.08 -0.83
N TRP A 168 5.03 27.46 -1.99
CA TRP A 168 4.89 26.02 -2.13
C TRP A 168 6.11 25.22 -1.60
N ARG A 169 7.29 25.84 -1.63
CA ARG A 169 8.55 25.23 -1.16
C ARG A 169 8.53 24.90 0.33
N ALA A 170 7.77 25.64 1.12
CA ALA A 170 7.65 25.41 2.55
C ALA A 170 7.14 23.99 2.86
N ALA A 171 6.20 23.46 2.07
CA ALA A 171 5.68 22.11 2.27
C ALA A 171 6.79 21.04 2.15
N GLY A 172 7.64 21.13 1.11
CA GLY A 172 8.73 20.16 0.93
C GLY A 172 9.78 20.24 2.04
N TRP A 173 10.14 21.44 2.51
CA TRP A 173 11.09 21.60 3.61
C TRP A 173 10.54 21.07 4.94
N ILE A 174 9.29 21.36 5.25
CA ILE A 174 8.64 20.94 6.50
C ILE A 174 8.47 19.42 6.51
N TYR A 175 7.97 18.83 5.43
CA TYR A 175 7.78 17.38 5.33
C TYR A 175 9.12 16.64 5.38
N GLY A 176 10.12 17.10 4.63
CA GLY A 176 11.44 16.50 4.66
C GLY A 176 12.10 16.59 6.04
N GLY A 177 12.02 17.76 6.71
CA GLY A 177 12.53 17.92 8.07
C GLY A 177 11.81 17.03 9.09
N PHE A 178 10.48 16.95 9.03
CA PHE A 178 9.70 16.05 9.87
C PHE A 178 10.04 14.58 9.61
N GLY A 179 10.23 14.20 8.34
CA GLY A 179 10.61 12.85 7.97
C GLY A 179 11.99 12.45 8.49
N LEU A 180 12.96 13.34 8.51
CA LEU A 180 14.28 13.07 9.12
C LEU A 180 14.16 12.86 10.65
N ALA A 181 13.29 13.61 11.31
CA ALA A 181 12.99 13.38 12.75
C ALA A 181 12.34 12.01 12.96
N VAL A 182 11.40 11.61 12.08
CA VAL A 182 10.78 10.27 12.11
C VAL A 182 11.83 9.17 11.84
N ALA A 183 12.77 9.37 10.92
CA ALA A 183 13.87 8.42 10.67
C ALA A 183 14.72 8.21 11.92
N ALA A 184 15.09 9.28 12.60
CA ALA A 184 15.83 9.22 13.86
C ALA A 184 15.02 8.51 14.97
N ALA A 185 13.74 8.84 15.12
CA ALA A 185 12.85 8.18 16.08
C ALA A 185 12.71 6.68 15.78
N PHE A 186 12.55 6.31 14.50
CA PHE A 186 12.48 4.91 14.07
C PHE A 186 13.76 4.15 14.44
N TRP A 187 14.93 4.72 14.17
CA TRP A 187 16.22 4.13 14.55
C TRP A 187 16.35 3.87 16.04
N LEU A 188 15.86 4.78 16.88
CA LEU A 188 15.92 4.66 18.34
C LEU A 188 14.94 3.61 18.86
N VAL A 189 13.71 3.59 18.34
CA VAL A 189 12.64 2.70 18.82
C VAL A 189 12.74 1.29 18.27
N PHE A 190 13.11 1.11 17.01
CA PHE A 190 13.03 -0.19 16.34
C PHE A 190 14.31 -1.03 16.49
N ARG A 191 14.14 -2.36 16.64
CA ARG A 191 15.18 -3.38 16.57
C ARG A 191 14.70 -4.51 15.66
N ASP A 192 15.61 -5.17 14.95
CA ASP A 192 15.24 -6.26 14.04
C ASP A 192 14.63 -7.47 14.75
N HIS A 193 15.07 -7.75 15.97
CA HIS A 193 14.55 -8.85 16.78
C HIS A 193 14.09 -8.36 18.16
N PRO A 194 12.97 -8.90 18.69
CA PRO A 194 12.51 -8.58 20.04
C PRO A 194 13.57 -8.79 21.11
N ARG A 195 14.41 -9.82 20.98
CA ARG A 195 15.54 -10.11 21.90
C ARG A 195 16.63 -9.04 21.93
N GLN A 196 16.72 -8.22 20.88
CA GLN A 196 17.70 -7.12 20.80
C GLN A 196 17.18 -5.83 21.43
N HIS A 197 15.89 -5.79 21.76
CA HIS A 197 15.27 -4.57 22.28
C HIS A 197 15.36 -4.54 23.81
N PRO A 198 16.06 -3.55 24.42
CA PRO A 198 16.34 -3.53 25.86
C PRO A 198 15.08 -3.44 26.74
N GLY A 199 13.99 -2.94 26.21
CA GLY A 199 12.71 -2.81 26.94
C GLY A 199 11.76 -3.99 26.74
N CYS A 200 12.14 -5.05 26.00
CA CYS A 200 11.27 -6.18 25.74
C CYS A 200 11.43 -7.24 26.85
N SER A 201 10.33 -7.59 27.54
CA SER A 201 10.35 -8.61 28.59
C SER A 201 10.45 -10.02 28.01
N GLU A 202 10.97 -10.98 28.77
CA GLU A 202 11.01 -12.40 28.40
C GLU A 202 9.61 -12.96 28.10
N ALA A 203 8.57 -12.47 28.82
CA ALA A 203 7.18 -12.85 28.55
C ALA A 203 6.72 -12.40 27.17
N GLU A 204 7.04 -11.15 26.77
CA GLU A 204 6.72 -10.65 25.44
C GLU A 204 7.51 -11.37 24.34
N ILE A 205 8.80 -11.70 24.58
CA ILE A 205 9.62 -12.45 23.66
C ILE A 205 9.03 -13.86 23.42
N ARG A 206 8.60 -14.56 24.48
CA ARG A 206 7.95 -15.87 24.38
C ARG A 206 6.62 -15.78 23.62
N LEU A 207 5.77 -14.82 23.96
CA LEU A 207 4.51 -14.56 23.27
C LEU A 207 4.72 -14.39 21.76
N LEU A 208 5.71 -13.60 21.36
CA LEU A 208 6.03 -13.37 19.96
C LEU A 208 6.65 -14.60 19.28
N ALA A 209 7.39 -15.44 20.02
CA ALA A 209 7.96 -16.68 19.50
C ALA A 209 6.88 -17.76 19.28
N GLU A 210 5.95 -17.92 20.22
CA GLU A 210 4.84 -18.90 20.13
C GLU A 210 3.92 -18.63 18.93
N GLY A 211 3.72 -17.35 18.59
CA GLY A 211 2.89 -16.94 17.46
C GLY A 211 3.52 -17.11 16.07
N ARG A 212 4.79 -17.55 15.97
CA ARG A 212 5.50 -17.60 14.68
C ARG A 212 5.29 -18.88 13.89
N GLY A 213 4.88 -20.01 14.53
CA GLY A 213 4.81 -21.31 13.88
C GLY A 213 6.20 -21.81 13.44
N GLU A 214 6.24 -22.74 12.48
CA GLU A 214 7.47 -23.36 11.97
C GLU A 214 8.40 -22.41 11.17
N PHE A 215 7.94 -21.18 10.86
CA PHE A 215 8.69 -20.21 10.06
C PHE A 215 9.56 -19.28 10.92
N LEU A 216 10.46 -19.85 11.72
CA LEU A 216 11.57 -19.06 12.29
C LEU A 216 12.54 -18.71 11.15
N PRO A 217 12.86 -17.41 10.94
CA PRO A 217 13.90 -17.07 9.97
C PRO A 217 15.21 -17.76 10.40
N THR A 218 15.76 -18.57 9.52
CA THR A 218 17.08 -19.16 9.70
C THR A 218 18.10 -18.04 9.94
N ARG A 219 19.16 -18.31 10.69
CA ARG A 219 20.21 -17.34 11.06
C ARG A 219 20.91 -16.69 9.86
N GLU A 220 20.82 -17.32 8.69
CA GLU A 220 21.48 -16.83 7.47
C GLU A 220 20.50 -16.00 6.61
N PRO A 221 20.85 -14.74 6.26
CA PRO A 221 20.06 -13.98 5.33
C PRO A 221 20.08 -14.62 3.94
N PRO A 222 18.96 -14.59 3.19
CA PRO A 222 18.91 -15.15 1.85
C PRO A 222 19.89 -14.41 0.91
N ARG A 223 20.72 -15.17 0.20
CA ARG A 223 21.78 -14.57 -0.65
C ARG A 223 21.27 -14.07 -1.99
N ARG A 224 20.20 -14.67 -2.54
CA ARG A 224 19.65 -14.32 -3.87
C ARG A 224 18.13 -14.45 -3.88
N PHE A 225 17.47 -13.73 -4.80
CA PHE A 225 16.06 -13.93 -5.04
C PHE A 225 15.81 -15.34 -5.58
N PRO A 226 14.81 -16.07 -5.07
CA PRO A 226 14.54 -17.44 -5.47
C PRO A 226 13.80 -17.50 -6.82
N TRP A 227 14.48 -17.13 -7.90
CA TRP A 227 13.86 -17.01 -9.23
C TRP A 227 13.19 -18.30 -9.68
N ALA A 228 13.84 -19.45 -9.54
CA ALA A 228 13.29 -20.73 -9.97
C ALA A 228 12.01 -21.07 -9.20
N ASP A 229 12.04 -20.95 -7.86
CA ASP A 229 10.87 -21.22 -7.02
C ASP A 229 9.73 -20.22 -7.29
N ALA A 230 10.06 -18.93 -7.43
CA ALA A 230 9.09 -17.88 -7.69
C ALA A 230 8.40 -18.06 -9.05
N MET A 231 9.15 -18.39 -10.10
CA MET A 231 8.61 -18.59 -11.43
C MET A 231 7.77 -19.88 -11.54
N SER A 232 8.13 -20.93 -10.83
CA SER A 232 7.40 -22.21 -10.82
C SER A 232 6.22 -22.26 -9.85
N SER A 233 6.12 -21.31 -8.90
CA SER A 233 5.07 -21.32 -7.89
C SER A 233 3.74 -20.77 -8.42
N GLY A 234 2.82 -21.67 -8.81
CA GLY A 234 1.46 -21.28 -9.19
C GLY A 234 0.73 -20.51 -8.08
N ASN A 235 1.00 -20.83 -6.81
CA ASN A 235 0.42 -20.16 -5.66
C ASN A 235 0.87 -18.68 -5.56
N LEU A 236 2.15 -18.39 -5.82
CA LEU A 236 2.67 -17.03 -5.87
C LEU A 236 2.05 -16.23 -7.03
N TRP A 237 1.91 -16.86 -8.21
CA TRP A 237 1.28 -16.20 -9.36
C TRP A 237 -0.19 -15.89 -9.13
N LEU A 238 -0.93 -16.78 -8.47
CA LEU A 238 -2.30 -16.52 -8.05
C LEU A 238 -2.38 -15.34 -7.08
N ALA A 239 -1.50 -15.28 -6.07
CA ALA A 239 -1.45 -14.16 -5.13
C ALA A 239 -1.07 -12.83 -5.82
N ASN A 240 -0.13 -12.85 -6.77
CA ASN A 240 0.22 -11.69 -7.60
C ASN A 240 -0.96 -11.23 -8.47
N SER A 241 -1.70 -12.18 -9.06
CA SER A 241 -2.89 -11.89 -9.86
C SER A 241 -3.99 -11.25 -9.03
N VAL A 242 -4.19 -11.70 -7.78
CA VAL A 242 -5.12 -11.02 -6.85
C VAL A 242 -4.72 -9.56 -6.66
N GLN A 243 -3.44 -9.28 -6.43
CA GLN A 243 -2.96 -7.91 -6.26
C GLN A 243 -3.11 -7.08 -7.53
N PHE A 244 -2.73 -7.64 -8.68
CA PHE A 244 -2.80 -6.99 -9.97
C PHE A 244 -4.24 -6.57 -10.32
N PHE A 245 -5.16 -7.52 -10.31
CA PHE A 245 -6.56 -7.24 -10.65
C PHE A 245 -7.27 -6.36 -9.60
N THR A 246 -6.99 -6.54 -8.31
CA THR A 246 -7.52 -5.65 -7.27
C THR A 246 -7.11 -4.21 -7.50
N ASN A 247 -5.84 -3.97 -7.87
CA ASN A 247 -5.33 -2.62 -8.04
C ASN A 247 -5.82 -1.95 -9.33
N ILE A 248 -6.26 -2.70 -10.35
CA ILE A 248 -6.97 -2.12 -11.51
C ILE A 248 -8.25 -1.42 -11.01
N GLY A 249 -9.12 -2.13 -10.30
CA GLY A 249 -10.36 -1.53 -9.83
C GLY A 249 -10.16 -0.48 -8.72
N TRP A 250 -9.15 -0.65 -7.86
CA TRP A 250 -8.82 0.33 -6.84
C TRP A 250 -8.25 1.63 -7.44
N ALA A 251 -7.41 1.54 -8.47
CA ALA A 251 -6.87 2.70 -9.17
C ALA A 251 -7.96 3.51 -9.87
N PHE A 252 -9.02 2.86 -10.36
CA PHE A 252 -10.19 3.55 -10.89
C PHE A 252 -10.79 4.51 -9.87
N LEU A 253 -11.00 4.08 -8.62
CA LEU A 253 -11.58 4.93 -7.57
C LEU A 253 -10.76 6.18 -7.28
N ILE A 254 -9.44 6.11 -7.44
CA ILE A 254 -8.54 7.22 -7.10
C ILE A 254 -8.24 8.10 -8.30
N LEU A 255 -8.04 7.50 -9.46
CA LEU A 255 -7.51 8.21 -10.63
C LEU A 255 -8.59 8.58 -11.66
N SER A 256 -9.64 7.76 -11.81
CA SER A 256 -10.58 7.89 -12.91
C SER A 256 -12.03 8.12 -12.47
N LEU A 257 -12.37 7.86 -11.21
CA LEU A 257 -13.74 8.06 -10.72
C LEU A 257 -14.23 9.51 -10.86
N PRO A 258 -13.45 10.57 -10.54
CA PRO A 258 -13.91 11.94 -10.71
C PRO A 258 -14.26 12.26 -12.17
N ASP A 259 -13.44 11.80 -13.11
CA ASP A 259 -13.66 12.04 -14.54
C ASP A 259 -14.87 11.23 -15.05
N TYR A 260 -15.01 9.97 -14.65
CA TYR A 260 -16.18 9.15 -14.94
C TYR A 260 -17.50 9.81 -14.46
N LEU A 261 -17.52 10.34 -13.24
CA LEU A 261 -18.70 10.98 -12.67
C LEU A 261 -19.08 12.27 -13.43
N ARG A 262 -18.08 13.01 -13.93
CA ARG A 262 -18.31 14.26 -14.68
C ARG A 262 -18.67 13.98 -16.14
N GLU A 263 -17.90 13.15 -16.81
CA GLU A 263 -17.98 12.98 -18.26
C GLU A 263 -19.04 11.94 -18.68
N VAL A 264 -19.27 10.91 -17.86
CA VAL A 264 -20.21 9.83 -18.17
C VAL A 264 -21.53 9.99 -17.48
N ILE A 265 -21.51 10.30 -16.18
CA ILE A 265 -22.74 10.48 -15.38
C ILE A 265 -23.30 11.91 -15.51
N GLY A 266 -22.46 12.91 -15.86
CA GLY A 266 -22.87 14.29 -16.03
C GLY A 266 -23.00 15.05 -14.71
N LEU A 267 -22.31 14.63 -13.65
CA LEU A 267 -22.34 15.34 -12.36
C LEU A 267 -21.56 16.65 -12.41
N SER A 268 -21.96 17.60 -11.56
CA SER A 268 -21.18 18.81 -11.33
C SER A 268 -19.80 18.48 -10.75
N GLU A 269 -18.83 19.38 -10.90
CA GLU A 269 -17.50 19.24 -10.30
C GLU A 269 -17.57 19.08 -8.78
N ARG A 270 -18.47 19.84 -8.14
CA ARG A 270 -18.73 19.75 -6.69
C ARG A 270 -19.24 18.37 -6.28
N ASP A 271 -20.25 17.85 -6.98
CA ASP A 271 -20.87 16.56 -6.64
C ASP A 271 -19.89 15.42 -6.92
N SER A 272 -19.14 15.46 -8.01
CA SER A 272 -18.08 14.49 -8.33
C SER A 272 -17.00 14.47 -7.24
N GLY A 273 -16.54 15.63 -6.79
CA GLY A 273 -15.58 15.76 -5.69
C GLY A 273 -16.13 15.22 -4.37
N MET A 274 -17.39 15.50 -4.06
CA MET A 274 -18.08 14.99 -2.86
C MET A 274 -18.16 13.45 -2.90
N VAL A 275 -18.65 12.88 -4.00
CA VAL A 275 -18.75 11.43 -4.19
C VAL A 275 -17.41 10.75 -4.00
N SER A 276 -16.36 11.27 -4.64
CA SER A 276 -15.01 10.70 -4.56
C SER A 276 -14.43 10.78 -3.15
N THR A 277 -14.62 11.90 -2.45
CA THR A 277 -14.13 12.10 -1.07
C THR A 277 -14.84 11.15 -0.10
N VAL A 278 -16.18 11.07 -0.19
CA VAL A 278 -16.98 10.17 0.67
C VAL A 278 -16.57 8.71 0.40
N ALA A 279 -16.41 8.33 -0.86
CA ALA A 279 -16.00 6.98 -1.23
C ALA A 279 -14.66 6.59 -0.58
N LEU A 280 -13.65 7.42 -0.69
CA LEU A 280 -12.33 7.14 -0.09
C LEU A 280 -12.37 7.16 1.44
N THR A 281 -13.17 8.06 2.04
CA THR A 281 -13.31 8.13 3.52
C THR A 281 -13.94 6.86 4.09
N ILE A 282 -14.99 6.33 3.44
CA ILE A 282 -15.61 5.05 3.85
C ILE A 282 -14.60 3.90 3.72
N GLY A 283 -13.78 3.90 2.66
CA GLY A 283 -12.73 2.90 2.46
C GLY A 283 -11.73 2.83 3.62
N ILE A 284 -11.34 3.97 4.20
CA ILE A 284 -10.38 4.02 5.32
C ILE A 284 -10.84 3.19 6.53
N LEU A 285 -12.15 3.15 6.80
CA LEU A 285 -12.72 2.43 7.95
C LEU A 285 -12.62 0.90 7.81
N SER A 286 -12.51 0.39 6.59
CA SER A 286 -12.50 -1.05 6.32
C SER A 286 -11.23 -1.76 6.77
N LEU A 287 -10.09 -1.08 6.77
CA LEU A 287 -8.79 -1.71 7.01
C LEU A 287 -8.67 -2.37 8.39
N PRO A 288 -8.94 -1.66 9.52
CA PRO A 288 -8.90 -2.30 10.83
C PRO A 288 -9.92 -3.44 10.96
N LEU A 289 -11.12 -3.26 10.40
CA LEU A 289 -12.16 -4.29 10.41
C LEU A 289 -11.74 -5.52 9.61
N GLY A 290 -11.14 -5.33 8.44
CA GLY A 290 -10.60 -6.40 7.61
C GLY A 290 -9.50 -7.20 8.31
N GLY A 291 -8.63 -6.50 9.05
CA GLY A 291 -7.59 -7.13 9.87
C GLY A 291 -8.17 -8.01 10.98
N LEU A 292 -9.14 -7.47 11.74
CA LEU A 292 -9.84 -8.21 12.79
C LEU A 292 -10.60 -9.42 12.24
N CYS A 293 -11.33 -9.26 11.13
CA CYS A 293 -12.05 -10.31 10.44
C CYS A 293 -11.11 -11.43 9.97
N THR A 294 -10.02 -11.06 9.33
CA THR A 294 -8.97 -11.99 8.87
C THR A 294 -8.41 -12.82 10.01
N ASP A 295 -8.04 -12.18 11.12
CA ASP A 295 -7.48 -12.86 12.29
C ASP A 295 -8.52 -13.72 13.02
N TRP A 296 -9.78 -13.26 13.09
CA TRP A 296 -10.88 -14.03 13.69
C TRP A 296 -11.17 -15.32 12.91
N ILE A 297 -11.29 -15.23 11.58
CA ILE A 297 -11.52 -16.41 10.73
C ILE A 297 -10.31 -17.36 10.82
N CYS A 298 -9.09 -16.83 10.83
CA CYS A 298 -7.85 -17.61 10.94
C CYS A 298 -7.82 -18.42 12.24
N ARG A 299 -8.22 -17.82 13.37
CA ARG A 299 -8.30 -18.54 14.66
C ARG A 299 -9.37 -19.64 14.68
N ARG A 300 -10.49 -19.46 13.99
CA ARG A 300 -11.60 -20.44 14.00
C ARG A 300 -11.47 -21.53 12.95
N HIS A 301 -10.98 -21.20 11.76
CA HIS A 301 -11.04 -22.08 10.58
C HIS A 301 -9.64 -22.35 9.98
N GLY A 302 -8.60 -21.95 10.70
CA GLY A 302 -7.22 -22.17 10.24
C GLY A 302 -6.75 -21.14 9.21
N ARG A 303 -5.43 -21.20 8.91
CA ARG A 303 -4.72 -20.21 8.11
C ARG A 303 -5.24 -20.10 6.68
N ARG A 304 -5.50 -21.24 6.01
CA ARG A 304 -6.01 -21.26 4.64
C ARG A 304 -7.31 -20.47 4.50
N MET A 305 -8.32 -20.83 5.29
CA MET A 305 -9.62 -20.16 5.25
C MET A 305 -9.55 -18.71 5.72
N GLY A 306 -8.75 -18.44 6.76
CA GLY A 306 -8.57 -17.09 7.30
C GLY A 306 -7.94 -16.09 6.32
N ARG A 307 -7.22 -16.58 5.32
CA ARG A 307 -6.65 -15.74 4.26
C ARG A 307 -7.55 -15.71 3.01
N MET A 308 -7.95 -16.88 2.54
CA MET A 308 -8.74 -17.04 1.31
C MET A 308 -10.11 -16.36 1.39
N LEU A 309 -10.89 -16.62 2.46
CA LEU A 309 -12.29 -16.20 2.52
C LEU A 309 -12.48 -14.67 2.56
N PRO A 310 -11.80 -13.90 3.45
CA PRO A 310 -11.92 -12.43 3.45
C PRO A 310 -11.46 -11.83 2.12
N MET A 311 -10.38 -12.38 1.55
CA MET A 311 -9.82 -11.93 0.29
C MET A 311 -10.79 -12.15 -0.86
N ALA A 312 -11.34 -13.35 -1.03
CA ALA A 312 -12.26 -13.68 -2.12
C ALA A 312 -13.62 -12.97 -1.99
N LEU A 313 -14.24 -13.06 -0.80
CA LEU A 313 -15.54 -12.45 -0.56
C LEU A 313 -15.52 -10.95 -0.79
N SER A 314 -14.47 -10.27 -0.32
CA SER A 314 -14.33 -8.83 -0.50
C SER A 314 -14.31 -8.43 -1.97
N LYS A 315 -13.69 -9.24 -2.83
CA LYS A 315 -13.61 -8.96 -4.26
C LYS A 315 -14.93 -9.19 -4.97
N PHE A 316 -15.62 -10.27 -4.68
CA PHE A 316 -16.93 -10.53 -5.29
C PHE A 316 -17.97 -9.48 -4.89
N VAL A 317 -18.00 -9.06 -3.62
CA VAL A 317 -18.90 -7.99 -3.19
C VAL A 317 -18.55 -6.67 -3.86
N ALA A 318 -17.27 -6.31 -3.95
CA ALA A 318 -16.85 -5.09 -4.66
C ALA A 318 -17.25 -5.13 -6.13
N ALA A 319 -17.11 -6.29 -6.81
CA ALA A 319 -17.56 -6.46 -8.20
C ALA A 319 -19.08 -6.24 -8.34
N ALA A 320 -19.87 -6.85 -7.48
CA ALA A 320 -21.33 -6.67 -7.47
C ALA A 320 -21.74 -5.21 -7.25
N LEU A 321 -21.03 -4.50 -6.36
CA LEU A 321 -21.27 -3.08 -6.11
C LEU A 321 -20.89 -2.20 -7.29
N TYR A 322 -19.82 -2.52 -8.03
CA TYR A 322 -19.52 -1.85 -9.30
C TYR A 322 -20.65 -1.98 -10.31
N LEU A 323 -21.20 -3.21 -10.44
CA LEU A 323 -22.33 -3.43 -11.33
C LEU A 323 -23.62 -2.71 -10.86
N LEU A 324 -23.82 -2.63 -9.54
CA LEU A 324 -24.92 -1.85 -8.97
C LEU A 324 -24.79 -0.35 -9.29
N ALA A 325 -23.56 0.18 -9.28
CA ALA A 325 -23.31 1.59 -9.59
C ALA A 325 -23.79 2.00 -10.99
N LEU A 326 -23.80 1.07 -11.95
CA LEU A 326 -24.30 1.31 -13.32
C LEU A 326 -25.79 1.68 -13.39
N GLN A 327 -26.57 1.30 -12.38
CA GLN A 327 -28.01 1.52 -12.33
C GLN A 327 -28.38 2.83 -11.60
N LEU A 328 -27.39 3.54 -11.05
CA LEU A 328 -27.61 4.69 -10.18
C LEU A 328 -27.26 5.99 -10.91
N LYS A 329 -28.08 7.03 -10.67
CA LYS A 329 -27.87 8.39 -11.19
C LYS A 329 -27.76 9.43 -10.07
N SER A 330 -28.25 9.12 -8.87
CA SER A 330 -28.23 10.04 -7.74
C SER A 330 -26.80 10.19 -7.18
N PRO A 331 -26.27 11.40 -7.01
CA PRO A 331 -24.93 11.62 -6.42
C PRO A 331 -24.77 10.98 -5.05
N VAL A 332 -25.81 11.04 -4.20
CA VAL A 332 -25.78 10.44 -2.87
C VAL A 332 -25.71 8.89 -2.95
N ALA A 333 -26.53 8.29 -3.83
CA ALA A 333 -26.49 6.84 -4.01
C ALA A 333 -25.15 6.38 -4.58
N LEU A 334 -24.57 7.10 -5.54
CA LEU A 334 -23.24 6.84 -6.09
C LEU A 334 -22.15 6.98 -5.02
N ALA A 335 -22.21 8.01 -4.16
CA ALA A 335 -21.29 8.19 -3.06
C ALA A 335 -21.29 6.99 -2.10
N VAL A 336 -22.47 6.51 -1.72
CA VAL A 336 -22.62 5.35 -0.85
C VAL A 336 -22.10 4.08 -1.54
N VAL A 337 -22.49 3.83 -2.79
CA VAL A 337 -22.10 2.60 -3.48
C VAL A 337 -20.60 2.58 -3.79
N PHE A 338 -20.00 3.66 -4.30
CA PHE A 338 -18.54 3.71 -4.48
C PHE A 338 -17.78 3.69 -3.15
N GLY A 339 -18.37 4.26 -2.08
CA GLY A 339 -17.85 4.12 -0.72
C GLY A 339 -17.84 2.66 -0.25
N LEU A 340 -18.90 1.92 -0.51
CA LEU A 340 -18.96 0.47 -0.22
C LEU A 340 -18.00 -0.33 -1.11
N VAL A 341 -17.81 0.06 -2.39
CA VAL A 341 -16.77 -0.55 -3.24
C VAL A 341 -15.39 -0.36 -2.60
N ALA A 342 -15.04 0.87 -2.21
CA ALA A 342 -13.76 1.15 -1.55
C ALA A 342 -13.63 0.37 -0.23
N PHE A 343 -14.68 0.31 0.56
CA PHE A 343 -14.74 -0.44 1.81
C PHE A 343 -14.44 -1.93 1.59
N TRP A 344 -15.17 -2.58 0.68
CA TRP A 344 -14.98 -4.00 0.41
C TRP A 344 -13.66 -4.29 -0.32
N ALA A 345 -13.20 -3.41 -1.21
CA ALA A 345 -11.91 -3.55 -1.86
C ALA A 345 -10.76 -3.60 -0.86
N ASP A 346 -10.77 -2.71 0.13
CA ASP A 346 -9.71 -2.60 1.15
C ASP A 346 -9.90 -3.60 2.32
N LEU A 347 -11.11 -4.11 2.58
CA LEU A 347 -11.38 -5.10 3.63
C LEU A 347 -10.57 -6.39 3.44
N GLY A 348 -10.34 -6.82 2.20
CA GLY A 348 -9.52 -7.99 1.88
C GLY A 348 -8.01 -7.73 1.87
N LEU A 349 -7.55 -6.49 1.98
CA LEU A 349 -6.14 -6.13 1.90
C LEU A 349 -5.28 -6.76 3.01
N PRO A 350 -5.69 -6.78 4.30
CA PRO A 350 -4.92 -7.45 5.35
C PRO A 350 -4.75 -8.95 5.12
N ALA A 351 -5.78 -9.63 4.57
CA ALA A 351 -5.70 -11.05 4.20
C ALA A 351 -4.69 -11.27 3.07
N MET A 352 -4.68 -10.41 2.05
CA MET A 352 -3.74 -10.47 0.94
C MET A 352 -2.29 -10.28 1.42
N TRP A 353 -2.04 -9.27 2.26
CA TRP A 353 -0.69 -8.99 2.78
C TRP A 353 -0.18 -10.11 3.70
N THR A 354 -1.04 -10.59 4.59
CA THR A 354 -0.65 -11.72 5.46
C THR A 354 -0.47 -13.02 4.68
N THR A 355 -1.20 -13.23 3.58
CA THR A 355 -0.94 -14.33 2.66
C THR A 355 0.46 -14.25 2.08
N MET A 356 0.86 -13.09 1.56
CA MET A 356 2.23 -12.89 1.06
C MET A 356 3.28 -13.13 2.15
N GLN A 357 3.03 -12.69 3.39
CA GLN A 357 3.90 -12.97 4.53
C GLN A 357 3.98 -14.47 4.86
N ASP A 358 2.85 -15.19 4.78
CA ASP A 358 2.78 -16.60 5.13
C ASP A 358 3.49 -17.50 4.09
N ILE A 359 3.43 -17.16 2.78
CA ILE A 359 4.04 -17.96 1.69
C ILE A 359 5.50 -17.61 1.41
N SER A 360 6.02 -16.49 1.93
CA SER A 360 7.35 -15.97 1.58
C SER A 360 8.52 -16.70 2.26
N GLY A 361 8.28 -17.46 3.33
CA GLY A 361 9.33 -18.15 4.07
C GLY A 361 10.46 -17.21 4.51
N LYS A 362 11.70 -17.51 4.16
CA LYS A 362 12.89 -16.70 4.49
C LYS A 362 13.10 -15.47 3.59
N HIS A 363 12.39 -15.38 2.47
CA HIS A 363 12.47 -14.28 1.49
C HIS A 363 11.33 -13.25 1.68
N GLN A 364 11.06 -12.86 2.93
CA GLN A 364 9.87 -12.07 3.29
C GLN A 364 9.74 -10.77 2.51
N ALA A 365 10.77 -9.93 2.55
CA ALA A 365 10.73 -8.63 1.91
C ALA A 365 10.82 -8.75 0.37
N GLN A 366 11.61 -9.67 -0.14
CA GLN A 366 11.75 -9.88 -1.59
C GLN A 366 10.44 -10.31 -2.25
N LEU A 367 9.80 -11.36 -1.73
CA LEU A 367 8.57 -11.91 -2.31
C LEU A 367 7.38 -10.99 -2.08
N PHE A 368 7.34 -10.31 -0.93
CA PHE A 368 6.35 -9.27 -0.72
C PHE A 368 6.52 -8.12 -1.72
N GLY A 369 7.76 -7.68 -1.95
CA GLY A 369 8.08 -6.67 -2.97
C GLY A 369 7.68 -7.11 -4.37
N TRP A 370 7.89 -8.39 -4.72
CA TRP A 370 7.45 -8.97 -5.98
C TRP A 370 5.93 -8.87 -6.17
N GLY A 371 5.15 -9.28 -5.16
CA GLY A 371 3.69 -9.17 -5.21
C GLY A 371 3.21 -7.71 -5.30
N ASN A 372 3.81 -6.82 -4.51
CA ASN A 372 3.45 -5.41 -4.51
C ASN A 372 3.82 -4.70 -5.83
N MET A 373 4.91 -5.11 -6.49
CA MET A 373 5.25 -4.67 -7.86
C MET A 373 4.12 -4.99 -8.84
N TRP A 374 3.62 -6.23 -8.84
CA TRP A 374 2.51 -6.62 -9.71
C TRP A 374 1.23 -5.83 -9.41
N GLY A 375 0.94 -5.57 -8.14
CA GLY A 375 -0.16 -4.69 -7.75
C GLY A 375 -0.01 -3.29 -8.33
N ASN A 376 1.17 -2.67 -8.22
CA ASN A 376 1.41 -1.34 -8.76
C ASN A 376 1.38 -1.30 -10.29
N LEU A 377 1.80 -2.37 -10.97
CA LEU A 377 1.63 -2.49 -12.43
C LEU A 377 0.15 -2.52 -12.82
N GLY A 378 -0.71 -3.22 -12.06
CA GLY A 378 -2.16 -3.18 -12.26
C GLY A 378 -2.73 -1.77 -12.13
N ALA A 379 -2.30 -1.02 -11.12
CA ALA A 379 -2.71 0.36 -10.94
C ALA A 379 -2.22 1.28 -12.08
N ALA A 380 -0.98 1.08 -12.54
CA ALA A 380 -0.39 1.88 -13.61
C ALA A 380 -1.05 1.65 -14.99
N ILE A 381 -1.51 0.43 -15.24
CA ILE A 381 -2.18 0.06 -16.50
C ILE A 381 -3.62 0.61 -16.55
N MET A 382 -4.27 0.79 -15.40
CA MET A 382 -5.69 1.16 -15.35
C MET A 382 -6.03 2.43 -16.13
N PRO A 383 -5.34 3.58 -15.97
CA PRO A 383 -5.66 4.78 -16.75
C PRO A 383 -5.49 4.57 -18.26
N LEU A 384 -4.51 3.76 -18.67
CA LEU A 384 -4.29 3.44 -20.08
C LEU A 384 -5.42 2.59 -20.66
N LEU A 385 -5.91 1.62 -19.89
CA LEU A 385 -7.06 0.80 -20.27
C LEU A 385 -8.33 1.67 -20.34
N PHE A 386 -8.55 2.51 -19.35
CA PHE A 386 -9.72 3.40 -19.29
C PHE A 386 -9.74 4.36 -20.47
N ASN A 387 -8.64 5.06 -20.76
CA ASN A 387 -8.56 5.98 -21.88
C ASN A 387 -8.72 5.29 -23.24
N LYS A 388 -8.11 4.10 -23.44
CA LYS A 388 -8.27 3.35 -24.69
C LYS A 388 -9.69 2.84 -24.86
N VAL A 389 -10.31 2.34 -23.82
CA VAL A 389 -11.69 1.85 -23.85
C VAL A 389 -12.65 3.00 -24.16
N LEU A 390 -12.46 4.18 -23.58
CA LEU A 390 -13.24 5.38 -23.91
C LEU A 390 -13.07 5.82 -25.36
N VAL A 391 -11.86 5.78 -25.91
CA VAL A 391 -11.56 6.25 -27.28
C VAL A 391 -12.05 5.26 -28.34
N VAL A 392 -11.96 3.95 -28.12
CA VAL A 392 -12.36 2.92 -29.10
C VAL A 392 -13.88 2.83 -29.24
N TYR A 393 -14.62 3.12 -28.18
CA TYR A 393 -16.09 3.00 -28.13
C TYR A 393 -16.84 4.32 -28.20
N ASP A 394 -16.21 5.41 -28.66
CA ASP A 394 -16.82 6.74 -28.81
C ASP A 394 -18.05 6.77 -29.74
N HIS A 395 -18.35 5.65 -30.41
CA HIS A 395 -19.53 5.50 -31.27
C HIS A 395 -20.77 4.90 -30.59
N ASN A 396 -20.65 4.46 -29.33
CA ASN A 396 -21.78 3.88 -28.59
C ASN A 396 -22.09 4.71 -27.34
N GLN A 397 -23.35 5.07 -27.12
CA GLN A 397 -23.82 5.99 -26.07
C GLN A 397 -23.63 5.49 -24.63
N ASP A 398 -23.16 4.26 -24.40
CA ASP A 398 -22.98 3.67 -23.08
C ASP A 398 -21.50 3.65 -22.68
N ARG A 399 -21.02 4.76 -22.09
CA ARG A 399 -19.64 4.93 -21.62
C ARG A 399 -19.34 4.25 -20.27
N HIS A 400 -19.95 3.09 -20.00
CA HIS A 400 -19.82 2.38 -18.72
C HIS A 400 -18.76 1.28 -18.73
N GLU A 401 -18.00 1.12 -19.82
CA GLU A 401 -17.01 0.05 -19.99
C GLU A 401 -15.90 0.07 -18.92
N GLY A 402 -15.52 1.25 -18.47
CA GLY A 402 -14.54 1.37 -17.36
C GLY A 402 -15.02 0.70 -16.07
N VAL A 403 -16.31 0.80 -15.77
CA VAL A 403 -16.93 0.15 -14.60
C VAL A 403 -17.05 -1.35 -14.81
N TRP A 404 -17.41 -1.80 -16.03
CA TRP A 404 -17.42 -3.22 -16.38
C TRP A 404 -16.02 -3.83 -16.28
N LEU A 405 -14.99 -3.12 -16.75
CA LEU A 405 -13.59 -3.54 -16.62
C LEU A 405 -13.21 -3.74 -15.15
N CYS A 406 -13.57 -2.80 -14.27
CA CYS A 406 -13.31 -2.90 -12.84
C CYS A 406 -14.05 -4.07 -12.20
N ALA A 407 -15.32 -4.27 -12.53
CA ALA A 407 -16.10 -5.40 -12.05
C ALA A 407 -15.47 -6.75 -12.48
N ALA A 408 -15.10 -6.88 -13.75
CA ALA A 408 -14.42 -8.06 -14.28
C ALA A 408 -13.07 -8.30 -13.58
N ALA A 409 -12.28 -7.26 -13.37
CA ALA A 409 -11.00 -7.35 -12.65
C ALA A 409 -11.22 -7.86 -11.20
N PHE A 410 -12.23 -7.35 -10.49
CA PHE A 410 -12.53 -7.84 -9.16
C PHE A 410 -13.06 -9.29 -9.15
N VAL A 411 -13.84 -9.71 -10.15
CA VAL A 411 -14.24 -11.12 -10.30
C VAL A 411 -13.01 -12.01 -10.50
N LEU A 412 -12.09 -11.62 -11.39
CA LEU A 412 -10.85 -12.37 -11.62
C LEU A 412 -9.97 -12.41 -10.36
N ALA A 413 -9.87 -11.31 -9.64
CA ALA A 413 -9.18 -11.28 -8.34
C ALA A 413 -9.81 -12.24 -7.33
N GLY A 414 -11.15 -12.28 -7.26
CA GLY A 414 -11.89 -13.19 -6.39
C GLY A 414 -11.68 -14.66 -6.74
N LEU A 415 -11.72 -15.01 -8.03
CA LEU A 415 -11.46 -16.37 -8.51
C LEU A 415 -10.02 -16.81 -8.20
N CYS A 416 -9.03 -15.95 -8.45
CA CYS A 416 -7.64 -16.21 -8.07
C CYS A 416 -7.51 -16.41 -6.55
N ALA A 417 -8.19 -15.57 -5.74
CA ALA A 417 -8.15 -15.65 -4.30
C ALA A 417 -8.69 -16.98 -3.74
N LEU A 418 -9.73 -17.55 -4.36
CA LEU A 418 -10.26 -18.87 -3.98
C LEU A 418 -9.23 -20.00 -4.16
N ALA A 419 -8.32 -19.85 -5.12
CA ALA A 419 -7.30 -20.86 -5.43
C ALA A 419 -6.00 -20.68 -4.62
N VAL A 420 -5.80 -19.53 -3.96
CA VAL A 420 -4.60 -19.25 -3.14
C VAL A 420 -4.60 -20.10 -1.87
N ASP A 421 -3.46 -20.71 -1.56
CA ASP A 421 -3.26 -21.49 -0.35
C ASP A 421 -2.11 -20.92 0.50
N ALA A 422 -2.44 -20.19 1.56
CA ALA A 422 -1.49 -19.56 2.46
C ALA A 422 -0.66 -20.56 3.31
N THR A 423 -0.95 -21.85 3.22
CA THR A 423 -0.18 -22.91 3.91
C THR A 423 0.98 -23.47 3.06
N LYS A 424 1.03 -23.08 1.76
CA LYS A 424 2.05 -23.58 0.83
C LYS A 424 3.12 -22.50 0.59
N PRO A 425 4.32 -22.61 1.19
CA PRO A 425 5.40 -21.65 0.96
C PRO A 425 5.94 -21.75 -0.48
N VAL A 426 6.47 -20.62 -0.98
CA VAL A 426 7.05 -20.52 -2.33
C VAL A 426 8.31 -21.39 -2.45
N SER A 427 9.23 -21.28 -1.48
CA SER A 427 10.42 -22.13 -1.44
C SER A 427 10.28 -23.21 -0.36
N ARG A 428 10.44 -24.45 -0.74
CA ARG A 428 10.51 -25.58 0.21
C ARG A 428 11.93 -25.66 0.74
N GLU A 429 12.11 -25.70 2.05
CA GLU A 429 13.42 -26.01 2.61
C GLU A 429 13.77 -27.48 2.31
N PRO A 430 15.02 -27.78 1.86
CA PRO A 430 15.48 -29.15 1.78
C PRO A 430 15.49 -29.73 3.20
N GLY A 431 14.54 -30.60 3.53
CA GLY A 431 14.43 -31.24 4.83
C GLY A 431 13.10 -31.13 5.57
N ALA A 432 12.17 -30.30 5.14
CA ALA A 432 10.79 -30.34 5.61
C ALA A 432 10.04 -31.46 4.85
N ALA A 433 10.24 -32.71 5.30
CA ALA A 433 9.42 -33.83 4.87
C ALA A 433 7.96 -33.61 5.33
N ALA A 434 7.03 -34.07 4.50
CA ALA A 434 5.59 -33.97 4.56
C ALA A 434 4.97 -34.42 5.88
#